data_4c3aa372b7bef267a00f46452dbeda60
#
_entry.id   4c3aa372b7bef267a00f46452dbeda60
#
_cell.length_a   1.000
_cell.length_b   1.000
_cell.length_c   1.000
_cell.angle_alpha   90.00
_cell.angle_beta   90.00
_cell.angle_gamma   90.00
#
_symmetry.space_group_name_H-M   'P 1'
#
loop_
_entity.id
_entity.type
_entity.pdbx_description
1 polymer ?
#
loop_
_entity_poly.entity_id
_entity_poly.type
_entity_poly.pdbx_seq_one_letter_code
_entity_poly.pdbx_strand_id
1 'polypeptide(L)'
;LNTKEELGELTEEELAQRQTLEAEIKELEATGDTLLEEQLKLEAELKDIRKNQWSEKKETFTDKFELPDDWKDQATDTLNQVGEKMSEAGSQLGKFLKKTFQTVSETVNDNMEWKDVSLRVPGIATTKFEHEFYYEAPAASILDIKAANGNVTLKTWDSDDVKVEAKIKLYGKMGAEPFEAFSERSQIEVNEDHISFQIPNKRVRADLVFYLPKRVYDHAAIKLLNGNIMIETLEAKDIYTKSTNGNIIVNQLTATMLEVEGVNGNIDIRNGNILDSIIETVNGTVTFGATPENLSVSLVNGDVRLTIKEDNLKKVEASSVNGNVKVALPDTIGLEGHAKTSLGSINSRLSNYEVVREKKERTNQMLQFRRVSDDEIAQVQLSTTTGSIYLKDTDK
;
A
#
# COMPACT_ATOMS: atom_id res chain seq x y z
N LEU A 1 48.16 14.28 4.63
CA LEU A 1 49.12 13.94 3.58
C LEU A 1 48.90 14.81 2.35
N ASN A 2 47.67 14.89 1.79
CA ASN A 2 47.37 15.73 0.61
C ASN A 2 47.75 17.20 0.79
N THR A 3 47.48 17.79 1.97
CA THR A 3 47.85 19.20 2.28
C THR A 3 49.35 19.42 2.35
N LYS A 4 50.13 18.41 2.76
CA LYS A 4 51.62 18.48 2.79
C LYS A 4 52.22 18.30 1.40
N GLU A 5 51.58 17.55 0.51
CA GLU A 5 51.98 17.40 -0.90
C GLU A 5 51.87 18.71 -1.66
N GLU A 6 50.75 19.44 -1.46
CA GLU A 6 50.56 20.78 -2.06
C GLU A 6 51.62 21.78 -1.64
N LEU A 7 52.25 21.57 -0.46
CA LEU A 7 53.31 22.40 0.08
C LEU A 7 54.72 21.88 -0.26
N GLY A 8 54.86 20.69 -0.86
CA GLY A 8 56.13 20.10 -1.24
C GLY A 8 56.98 19.60 -0.05
N GLU A 9 56.37 19.30 1.10
CA GLU A 9 57.02 18.94 2.37
C GLU A 9 56.93 17.46 2.74
N LEU A 10 56.59 16.55 1.78
CA LEU A 10 56.49 15.11 2.05
C LEU A 10 57.87 14.44 2.15
N THR A 11 58.07 13.68 3.22
CA THR A 11 59.24 12.83 3.38
C THR A 11 59.07 11.50 2.61
N GLU A 12 60.16 10.78 2.30
CA GLU A 12 60.09 9.49 1.59
C GLU A 12 59.22 8.44 2.32
N GLU A 13 59.21 8.45 3.65
CA GLU A 13 58.35 7.56 4.46
C GLU A 13 56.86 7.91 4.34
N GLU A 14 56.54 9.20 4.34
CA GLU A 14 55.15 9.67 4.18
C GLU A 14 54.61 9.41 2.76
N LEU A 15 55.48 9.41 1.76
CA LEU A 15 55.14 9.06 0.37
C LEU A 15 54.86 7.58 0.22
N ALA A 16 55.63 6.71 0.89
CA ALA A 16 55.40 5.27 0.92
C ALA A 16 54.09 4.92 1.66
N GLN A 17 53.79 5.57 2.79
CA GLN A 17 52.53 5.39 3.51
C GLN A 17 51.34 5.83 2.68
N ARG A 18 51.44 6.91 1.92
CA ARG A 18 50.39 7.35 1.03
C ARG A 18 50.07 6.34 -0.07
N GLN A 19 51.12 5.80 -0.72
CA GLN A 19 50.93 4.77 -1.75
C GLN A 19 50.24 3.53 -1.22
N THR A 20 50.57 3.13 0.03
CA THR A 20 49.93 1.99 0.70
C THR A 20 48.45 2.27 0.97
N LEU A 21 48.12 3.47 1.50
CA LEU A 21 46.74 3.87 1.76
C LEU A 21 45.90 4.03 0.47
N GLU A 22 46.50 4.56 -0.60
CA GLU A 22 45.82 4.65 -1.90
C GLU A 22 45.54 3.27 -2.51
N ALA A 23 46.43 2.28 -2.29
CA ALA A 23 46.20 0.90 -2.70
C ALA A 23 45.10 0.23 -1.86
N GLU A 24 45.08 0.44 -0.54
CA GLU A 24 44.02 -0.05 0.34
C GLU A 24 42.64 0.57 0.02
N ILE A 25 42.59 1.88 -0.24
CA ILE A 25 41.35 2.55 -0.66
C ILE A 25 40.82 1.94 -1.95
N LYS A 26 41.68 1.74 -2.94
CA LYS A 26 41.30 1.15 -4.21
C LYS A 26 40.79 -0.31 -4.08
N GLU A 27 41.39 -1.08 -3.16
CA GLU A 27 40.93 -2.44 -2.86
C GLU A 27 39.58 -2.43 -2.12
N LEU A 28 39.36 -1.50 -1.21
CA LEU A 28 38.09 -1.32 -0.50
C LEU A 28 37.00 -0.84 -1.43
N GLU A 29 37.28 0.09 -2.35
CA GLU A 29 36.33 0.53 -3.39
C GLU A 29 35.92 -0.64 -4.31
N ALA A 30 36.87 -1.43 -4.79
CA ALA A 30 36.60 -2.60 -5.62
C ALA A 30 35.79 -3.67 -4.86
N THR A 31 36.02 -3.84 -3.56
CA THR A 31 35.24 -4.75 -2.71
C THR A 31 33.82 -4.19 -2.48
N GLY A 32 33.69 -2.88 -2.30
CA GLY A 32 32.41 -2.18 -2.18
C GLY A 32 31.55 -2.35 -3.44
N ASP A 33 32.14 -2.18 -4.62
CA ASP A 33 31.44 -2.37 -5.90
C ASP A 33 30.96 -3.82 -6.09
N THR A 34 31.80 -4.81 -5.73
CA THR A 34 31.42 -6.22 -5.80
C THR A 34 30.30 -6.58 -4.83
N LEU A 35 30.30 -6.05 -3.63
CA LEU A 35 29.22 -6.26 -2.65
C LEU A 35 27.91 -5.58 -3.10
N LEU A 36 28.00 -4.42 -3.74
CA LEU A 36 26.83 -3.74 -4.29
C LEU A 36 26.20 -4.55 -5.44
N GLU A 37 27.03 -5.12 -6.33
CA GLU A 37 26.54 -6.01 -7.39
C GLU A 37 25.89 -7.28 -6.84
N GLU A 38 26.49 -7.89 -5.80
CA GLU A 38 25.89 -9.05 -5.11
C GLU A 38 24.58 -8.69 -4.42
N GLN A 39 24.49 -7.54 -3.78
CA GLN A 39 23.25 -7.06 -3.16
C GLN A 39 22.13 -6.89 -4.21
N LEU A 40 22.40 -6.22 -5.32
CA LEU A 40 21.45 -6.04 -6.41
C LEU A 40 20.98 -7.38 -7.01
N LYS A 41 21.89 -8.34 -7.12
CA LYS A 41 21.57 -9.69 -7.60
C LYS A 41 20.67 -10.44 -6.62
N LEU A 42 20.98 -10.40 -5.33
CA LEU A 42 20.17 -11.03 -4.28
C LEU A 42 18.78 -10.39 -4.17
N GLU A 43 18.67 -9.07 -4.33
CA GLU A 43 17.37 -8.37 -4.37
C GLU A 43 16.52 -8.80 -5.57
N ALA A 44 17.14 -8.98 -6.74
CA ALA A 44 16.47 -9.50 -7.93
C ALA A 44 16.02 -10.98 -7.74
N GLU A 45 16.86 -11.83 -7.16
CA GLU A 45 16.51 -13.22 -6.85
C GLU A 45 15.39 -13.32 -5.80
N LEU A 46 15.41 -12.46 -4.76
CA LEU A 46 14.33 -12.37 -3.78
C LEU A 46 13.01 -11.94 -4.41
N LYS A 47 13.06 -11.02 -5.36
CA LYS A 47 11.87 -10.57 -6.10
C LYS A 47 11.29 -11.70 -6.95
N ASP A 48 12.15 -12.48 -7.61
CA ASP A 48 11.73 -13.63 -8.40
C ASP A 48 11.22 -14.81 -7.53
N ILE A 49 11.84 -15.07 -6.39
CA ILE A 49 11.38 -16.07 -5.42
C ILE A 49 10.00 -15.68 -4.86
N ARG A 50 9.81 -14.43 -4.48
CA ARG A 50 8.50 -13.93 -4.03
C ARG A 50 7.43 -14.05 -5.12
N LYS A 51 7.78 -13.72 -6.37
CA LYS A 51 6.90 -13.87 -7.53
C LYS A 51 6.53 -15.32 -7.80
N ASN A 52 7.49 -16.25 -7.66
CA ASN A 52 7.29 -17.68 -7.89
C ASN A 52 6.53 -18.34 -6.74
N GLN A 53 6.81 -18.02 -5.48
CA GLN A 53 6.03 -18.48 -4.33
C GLN A 53 4.57 -17.98 -4.40
N TRP A 54 4.36 -16.79 -4.99
CA TRP A 54 3.03 -16.26 -5.24
C TRP A 54 2.29 -17.06 -6.34
N SER A 55 3.00 -17.47 -7.40
CA SER A 55 2.42 -18.28 -8.48
C SER A 55 2.13 -19.71 -8.05
N GLU A 56 2.98 -20.34 -7.27
CA GLU A 56 2.78 -21.71 -6.75
C GLU A 56 1.64 -21.78 -5.71
N LYS A 57 1.52 -20.79 -4.83
CA LYS A 57 0.34 -20.67 -3.94
C LYS A 57 -0.96 -20.49 -4.72
N LYS A 58 -0.89 -19.92 -5.92
CA LYS A 58 -2.04 -19.67 -6.78
C LYS A 58 -2.61 -20.93 -7.42
N GLU A 59 -1.75 -21.89 -7.81
CA GLU A 59 -2.19 -23.14 -8.45
C GLU A 59 -2.77 -24.17 -7.45
N THR A 60 -2.32 -24.16 -6.20
CA THR A 60 -2.80 -25.10 -5.17
C THR A 60 -4.15 -24.76 -4.54
N PHE A 61 -4.64 -23.53 -4.73
CA PHE A 61 -5.88 -23.06 -4.07
C PHE A 61 -7.14 -23.08 -4.94
N THR A 62 -7.02 -23.25 -6.27
CA THR A 62 -8.16 -23.28 -7.18
C THR A 62 -9.05 -24.53 -7.08
N ASP A 63 -8.57 -25.61 -6.47
CA ASP A 63 -9.26 -26.90 -6.50
C ASP A 63 -10.10 -27.27 -5.27
N LYS A 64 -10.23 -26.40 -4.25
CA LYS A 64 -10.86 -26.79 -2.97
C LYS A 64 -11.95 -25.89 -2.39
N PHE A 65 -12.62 -25.05 -3.16
CA PHE A 65 -13.67 -24.21 -2.54
C PHE A 65 -14.96 -24.13 -3.31
N GLU A 66 -16.01 -24.77 -2.75
CA GLU A 66 -17.41 -24.50 -3.06
C GLU A 66 -17.86 -23.27 -2.27
N LEU A 67 -18.05 -22.16 -2.96
CA LEU A 67 -18.75 -20.97 -2.46
C LEU A 67 -20.26 -21.21 -2.48
N PRO A 68 -21.07 -20.53 -1.63
CA PRO A 68 -22.53 -20.59 -1.73
C PRO A 68 -22.97 -20.20 -3.14
N ASP A 69 -23.85 -21.00 -3.75
CA ASP A 69 -24.23 -20.87 -5.15
C ASP A 69 -24.81 -19.50 -5.52
N ASP A 70 -25.45 -18.81 -4.60
CA ASP A 70 -26.10 -17.50 -4.81
C ASP A 70 -25.15 -16.34 -5.13
N TRP A 71 -23.89 -16.37 -4.69
CA TRP A 71 -22.99 -15.25 -4.93
C TRP A 71 -22.35 -15.29 -6.31
N LYS A 72 -22.16 -16.50 -6.88
CA LYS A 72 -21.71 -16.65 -8.27
C LYS A 72 -22.73 -16.08 -9.24
N ASP A 73 -24.02 -16.29 -8.99
CA ASP A 73 -25.09 -15.84 -9.86
C ASP A 73 -25.25 -14.32 -9.83
N GLN A 74 -25.18 -13.67 -8.66
CA GLN A 74 -25.23 -12.21 -8.56
C GLN A 74 -23.98 -11.54 -9.14
N ALA A 75 -22.81 -12.12 -8.96
CA ALA A 75 -21.56 -11.60 -9.52
C ALA A 75 -21.46 -11.87 -11.03
N THR A 76 -21.96 -13.03 -11.48
CA THR A 76 -21.97 -13.44 -12.89
C THR A 76 -23.02 -12.66 -13.68
N ASP A 77 -24.18 -12.37 -13.13
CA ASP A 77 -25.21 -11.53 -13.77
C ASP A 77 -24.73 -10.08 -13.95
N THR A 78 -24.06 -9.53 -12.96
CA THR A 78 -23.44 -8.19 -13.08
C THR A 78 -22.30 -8.19 -14.12
N LEU A 79 -21.48 -9.25 -14.15
CA LEU A 79 -20.40 -9.43 -15.12
C LEU A 79 -20.92 -9.71 -16.53
N ASN A 80 -21.96 -10.51 -16.70
CA ASN A 80 -22.54 -10.82 -18.00
C ASN A 80 -23.25 -9.61 -18.60
N GLN A 81 -23.99 -8.84 -17.81
CA GLN A 81 -24.61 -7.59 -18.28
C GLN A 81 -23.56 -6.53 -18.69
N VAL A 82 -22.40 -6.51 -18.02
CA VAL A 82 -21.26 -5.64 -18.38
C VAL A 82 -20.47 -6.25 -19.53
N GLY A 83 -20.27 -7.56 -19.55
CA GLY A 83 -19.46 -8.28 -20.53
C GLY A 83 -20.06 -8.33 -21.94
N GLU A 84 -21.39 -8.54 -22.09
CA GLU A 84 -22.06 -8.54 -23.39
C GLU A 84 -22.04 -7.18 -24.09
N LYS A 85 -22.01 -6.08 -23.32
CA LYS A 85 -21.92 -4.71 -23.85
C LYS A 85 -20.49 -4.24 -24.10
N MET A 86 -19.46 -5.02 -23.74
CA MET A 86 -18.06 -4.60 -23.71
C MET A 86 -17.12 -5.42 -24.61
N SER A 87 -17.63 -6.26 -25.50
CA SER A 87 -16.80 -7.18 -26.32
C SER A 87 -15.77 -6.49 -27.24
N GLU A 88 -15.84 -5.19 -27.50
CA GLU A 88 -14.88 -4.46 -28.33
C GLU A 88 -13.88 -3.55 -27.58
N ALA A 89 -14.08 -3.31 -26.27
CA ALA A 89 -13.21 -2.46 -25.45
C ALA A 89 -12.35 -3.24 -24.45
N GLY A 90 -12.30 -4.55 -24.56
CA GLY A 90 -12.24 -5.52 -23.47
C GLY A 90 -10.89 -5.91 -22.90
N SER A 91 -9.71 -5.54 -23.48
CA SER A 91 -8.48 -6.22 -23.00
C SER A 91 -7.90 -5.66 -21.69
N GLN A 92 -8.03 -4.38 -21.42
CA GLN A 92 -7.49 -3.77 -20.19
C GLN A 92 -8.51 -3.77 -19.04
N LEU A 93 -9.77 -3.45 -19.32
CA LEU A 93 -10.83 -3.51 -18.32
C LEU A 93 -11.14 -4.95 -17.90
N GLY A 94 -11.07 -5.90 -18.83
CA GLY A 94 -11.20 -7.32 -18.53
C GLY A 94 -10.05 -7.85 -17.65
N LYS A 95 -8.84 -7.36 -17.82
CA LYS A 95 -7.70 -7.65 -16.94
C LYS A 95 -7.88 -7.02 -15.56
N PHE A 96 -8.41 -5.80 -15.52
CA PHE A 96 -8.72 -5.09 -14.29
C PHE A 96 -9.83 -5.78 -13.50
N LEU A 97 -10.96 -6.08 -14.14
CA LEU A 97 -12.05 -6.83 -13.51
C LEU A 97 -11.58 -8.19 -13.01
N LYS A 98 -10.75 -8.89 -13.79
CA LYS A 98 -10.17 -10.18 -13.37
C LYS A 98 -9.23 -10.02 -12.18
N LYS A 99 -8.40 -8.96 -12.15
CA LYS A 99 -7.51 -8.67 -11.03
C LYS A 99 -8.30 -8.27 -9.78
N THR A 100 -9.30 -7.39 -9.91
CA THR A 100 -10.16 -6.98 -8.79
C THR A 100 -10.98 -8.15 -8.25
N PHE A 101 -11.46 -9.06 -9.14
CA PHE A 101 -12.15 -10.29 -8.74
C PHE A 101 -11.19 -11.25 -8.01
N GLN A 102 -9.93 -11.31 -8.40
CA GLN A 102 -8.89 -12.05 -7.69
C GLN A 102 -8.64 -11.46 -6.30
N THR A 103 -8.52 -10.14 -6.17
CA THR A 103 -8.35 -9.45 -4.88
C THR A 103 -9.53 -9.72 -3.94
N VAL A 104 -10.78 -9.69 -4.45
CA VAL A 104 -11.97 -10.07 -3.67
C VAL A 104 -11.92 -11.54 -3.26
N SER A 105 -11.57 -12.43 -4.18
CA SER A 105 -11.45 -13.87 -3.91
C SER A 105 -10.33 -14.17 -2.90
N GLU A 106 -9.18 -13.50 -3.01
CA GLU A 106 -8.07 -13.63 -2.08
C GLU A 106 -8.44 -13.05 -0.71
N THR A 107 -9.18 -11.93 -0.66
CA THR A 107 -9.68 -11.37 0.61
C THR A 107 -10.69 -12.28 1.29
N VAL A 108 -11.53 -13.00 0.54
CA VAL A 108 -12.42 -14.03 1.08
C VAL A 108 -11.59 -15.22 1.58
N ASN A 109 -10.53 -15.63 0.88
CA ASN A 109 -9.63 -16.69 1.34
C ASN A 109 -8.82 -16.28 2.59
N ASP A 110 -8.35 -15.02 2.67
CA ASP A 110 -7.69 -14.49 3.88
C ASP A 110 -8.63 -14.52 5.10
N ASN A 111 -9.96 -14.43 4.90
CA ASN A 111 -10.91 -14.63 5.98
C ASN A 111 -10.86 -16.03 6.59
N MET A 112 -10.31 -17.02 5.89
CA MET A 112 -10.10 -18.37 6.41
C MET A 112 -8.84 -18.51 7.27
N GLU A 113 -7.87 -17.62 7.13
CA GLU A 113 -6.74 -17.54 8.06
C GLU A 113 -7.16 -17.07 9.46
N TRP A 114 -8.33 -16.44 9.58
CA TRP A 114 -8.85 -15.99 10.85
C TRP A 114 -9.53 -17.15 11.58
N LYS A 115 -9.06 -17.45 12.78
CA LYS A 115 -9.63 -18.53 13.61
C LYS A 115 -11.12 -18.32 13.81
N ASP A 116 -11.90 -19.22 13.23
CA ASP A 116 -13.35 -19.07 13.14
C ASP A 116 -14.05 -19.31 14.47
N VAL A 117 -14.80 -18.33 14.90
CA VAL A 117 -15.83 -18.49 15.92
C VAL A 117 -16.92 -17.45 15.65
N SER A 118 -18.04 -17.88 15.13
CA SER A 118 -19.20 -17.03 14.89
C SER A 118 -19.70 -16.37 16.19
N LEU A 119 -19.83 -15.04 16.21
CA LEU A 119 -19.92 -14.33 17.48
C LEU A 119 -20.74 -13.06 17.49
N ARG A 120 -22.00 -13.18 17.12
CA ARG A 120 -23.01 -12.21 17.60
C ARG A 120 -24.18 -12.96 18.19
N VAL A 121 -23.97 -13.53 19.38
CA VAL A 121 -25.09 -14.04 20.18
C VAL A 121 -25.36 -12.98 21.26
N PRO A 122 -26.57 -12.41 21.34
CA PRO A 122 -26.94 -11.52 22.43
C PRO A 122 -26.77 -12.23 23.79
N GLY A 123 -26.16 -11.56 24.76
CA GLY A 123 -25.97 -12.12 26.11
C GLY A 123 -24.63 -12.81 26.38
N ILE A 124 -23.67 -12.76 25.48
CA ILE A 124 -22.32 -13.28 25.74
C ILE A 124 -21.61 -12.43 26.82
N ALA A 125 -21.08 -13.09 27.83
CA ALA A 125 -20.23 -12.46 28.84
C ALA A 125 -19.04 -11.77 28.16
N THR A 126 -18.69 -10.55 28.58
CA THR A 126 -17.55 -9.82 28.07
C THR A 126 -16.70 -9.29 29.22
N THR A 127 -15.39 -9.40 29.05
CA THR A 127 -14.42 -8.80 29.96
C THR A 127 -13.61 -7.74 29.20
N LYS A 128 -13.42 -6.59 29.83
CA LYS A 128 -12.62 -5.49 29.27
C LYS A 128 -11.49 -5.18 30.24
N PHE A 129 -10.32 -4.93 29.70
CA PHE A 129 -9.17 -4.44 30.44
C PHE A 129 -8.25 -3.62 29.51
N GLU A 130 -7.36 -2.87 30.13
CA GLU A 130 -6.31 -2.12 29.43
C GLU A 130 -4.97 -2.73 29.81
N HIS A 131 -4.03 -2.76 28.88
CA HIS A 131 -2.69 -3.25 29.12
C HIS A 131 -1.70 -2.41 28.33
N GLU A 132 -0.52 -2.17 28.90
CA GLU A 132 0.59 -1.49 28.25
C GLU A 132 1.73 -2.48 28.05
N PHE A 133 2.15 -2.66 26.81
CA PHE A 133 3.36 -3.41 26.48
C PHE A 133 4.48 -2.39 26.32
N TYR A 134 5.61 -2.69 26.95
CA TYR A 134 6.79 -1.83 26.88
C TYR A 134 8.04 -2.67 26.59
N TYR A 135 8.84 -2.24 25.61
CA TYR A 135 10.04 -2.91 25.18
C TYR A 135 11.17 -1.90 25.06
N GLU A 136 12.26 -2.15 25.79
CA GLU A 136 13.41 -1.26 25.85
C GLU A 136 14.21 -1.34 24.54
N ALA A 137 14.26 -0.23 23.83
CA ALA A 137 15.09 0.06 22.65
C ALA A 137 15.35 -1.13 21.68
N PRO A 138 14.32 -1.89 21.21
CA PRO A 138 14.55 -2.99 20.28
C PRO A 138 15.07 -2.42 18.95
N ALA A 139 16.08 -3.05 18.34
CA ALA A 139 16.62 -2.62 17.05
C ALA A 139 15.72 -2.96 15.85
N ALA A 140 14.62 -3.66 16.10
CA ALA A 140 13.68 -4.19 15.10
C ALA A 140 13.26 -3.19 14.03
N SER A 141 13.42 -3.56 12.77
CA SER A 141 13.01 -2.80 11.59
C SER A 141 11.81 -3.39 10.85
N ILE A 142 11.33 -4.57 11.29
CA ILE A 142 10.16 -5.23 10.71
C ILE A 142 8.98 -5.11 11.67
N LEU A 143 7.83 -4.66 11.16
CA LEU A 143 6.59 -4.53 11.90
C LEU A 143 5.52 -5.41 11.27
N ASP A 144 4.97 -6.37 12.02
CA ASP A 144 3.90 -7.27 11.55
C ASP A 144 2.73 -7.29 12.55
N ILE A 145 1.64 -6.63 12.17
CA ILE A 145 0.46 -6.47 13.00
C ILE A 145 -0.75 -7.11 12.32
N LYS A 146 -1.39 -8.05 13.00
CA LYS A 146 -2.61 -8.72 12.52
C LYS A 146 -3.64 -8.78 13.64
N ALA A 147 -4.83 -8.21 13.42
CA ALA A 147 -5.90 -8.30 14.41
C ALA A 147 -7.26 -8.58 13.74
N ALA A 148 -8.02 -9.52 14.31
CA ALA A 148 -9.35 -9.84 13.80
C ALA A 148 -10.35 -8.70 14.06
N ASN A 149 -10.29 -8.04 15.20
CA ASN A 149 -11.19 -6.95 15.53
C ASN A 149 -10.46 -5.89 16.34
N GLY A 150 -10.74 -4.63 16.05
CA GLY A 150 -10.19 -3.48 16.75
C GLY A 150 -9.45 -2.56 15.79
N ASN A 151 -9.08 -1.40 16.29
CA ASN A 151 -8.38 -0.39 15.52
C ASN A 151 -6.88 -0.45 15.80
N VAL A 152 -6.07 -0.13 14.81
CA VAL A 152 -4.62 0.00 14.96
C VAL A 152 -4.21 1.40 14.59
N THR A 153 -3.48 2.05 15.49
CA THR A 153 -2.88 3.37 15.25
C THR A 153 -1.38 3.27 15.42
N LEU A 154 -0.63 3.72 14.43
CA LEU A 154 0.82 3.87 14.47
C LEU A 154 1.20 5.33 14.65
N LYS A 155 2.07 5.61 15.61
CA LYS A 155 2.64 6.93 15.91
C LYS A 155 4.12 6.80 16.12
N THR A 156 4.88 7.78 15.70
CA THR A 156 6.29 7.89 16.11
C THR A 156 6.41 8.81 17.32
N TRP A 157 7.41 8.55 18.16
CA TRP A 157 7.72 9.37 19.33
C TRP A 157 9.23 9.59 19.50
N ASP A 158 9.63 10.40 20.51
CA ASP A 158 11.03 10.77 20.73
C ASP A 158 11.77 9.83 21.71
N SER A 159 11.39 8.53 21.74
CA SER A 159 12.10 7.49 22.50
C SER A 159 12.56 6.37 21.55
N ASP A 160 13.65 5.69 21.93
CA ASP A 160 14.11 4.49 21.23
C ASP A 160 13.28 3.25 21.61
N ASP A 161 12.45 3.35 22.66
CA ASP A 161 11.60 2.27 23.13
C ASP A 161 10.36 2.07 22.26
N VAL A 162 9.80 0.88 22.31
CA VAL A 162 8.49 0.57 21.74
C VAL A 162 7.46 0.45 22.85
N LYS A 163 6.40 1.26 22.76
CA LYS A 163 5.26 1.18 23.68
C LYS A 163 3.99 0.87 22.91
N VAL A 164 3.15 -0.04 23.43
CA VAL A 164 1.84 -0.34 22.84
C VAL A 164 0.76 -0.25 23.91
N GLU A 165 -0.13 0.71 23.75
CA GLU A 165 -1.34 0.83 24.59
C GLU A 165 -2.44 -0.02 23.97
N ALA A 166 -2.95 -0.99 24.72
CA ALA A 166 -3.95 -1.94 24.28
C ALA A 166 -5.23 -1.84 25.10
N LYS A 167 -6.36 -1.56 24.44
CA LYS A 167 -7.70 -1.68 25.04
C LYS A 167 -8.32 -2.97 24.53
N ILE A 168 -8.42 -3.96 25.43
CA ILE A 168 -8.78 -5.32 25.09
C ILE A 168 -10.19 -5.65 25.58
N LYS A 169 -10.98 -6.27 24.72
CA LYS A 169 -12.29 -6.82 25.04
C LYS A 169 -12.35 -8.27 24.59
N LEU A 170 -12.57 -9.16 25.56
CA LEU A 170 -12.71 -10.59 25.35
C LEU A 170 -14.18 -10.98 25.38
N TYR A 171 -14.58 -11.87 24.46
CA TYR A 171 -15.94 -12.40 24.37
C TYR A 171 -15.98 -13.86 24.79
N GLY A 172 -16.96 -14.23 25.61
CA GLY A 172 -17.17 -15.57 26.15
C GLY A 172 -16.88 -15.69 27.62
N LYS A 173 -17.23 -16.84 28.22
CA LYS A 173 -16.84 -17.17 29.59
C LYS A 173 -15.34 -17.44 29.65
N MET A 174 -14.68 -16.95 30.68
CA MET A 174 -13.27 -17.17 30.96
C MET A 174 -13.09 -17.99 32.21
N GLY A 175 -12.16 -18.93 32.15
CA GLY A 175 -11.72 -19.72 33.31
C GLY A 175 -10.39 -19.26 33.91
N ALA A 176 -9.74 -18.24 33.25
CA ALA A 176 -8.44 -17.69 33.62
C ALA A 176 -8.54 -16.17 33.86
N GLU A 177 -7.49 -15.59 34.41
CA GLU A 177 -7.36 -14.13 34.51
C GLU A 177 -7.42 -13.48 33.12
N PRO A 178 -7.96 -12.25 32.98
CA PRO A 178 -8.22 -11.62 31.68
C PRO A 178 -6.99 -11.54 30.76
N PHE A 179 -5.83 -11.20 31.30
CA PHE A 179 -4.59 -11.09 30.53
C PHE A 179 -4.08 -12.48 30.08
N GLU A 180 -4.18 -13.49 30.92
CA GLU A 180 -3.81 -14.88 30.58
C GLU A 180 -4.72 -15.39 29.44
N ALA A 181 -6.03 -15.19 29.55
CA ALA A 181 -6.99 -15.54 28.52
C ALA A 181 -6.78 -14.79 27.19
N PHE A 182 -6.24 -13.57 27.22
CA PHE A 182 -5.81 -12.84 26.04
C PHE A 182 -4.55 -13.46 25.44
N SER A 183 -3.53 -13.74 26.27
CA SER A 183 -2.25 -14.31 25.85
C SER A 183 -2.41 -15.68 25.15
N GLU A 184 -3.34 -16.51 25.62
CA GLU A 184 -3.70 -17.78 24.97
C GLU A 184 -4.30 -17.61 23.55
N ARG A 185 -4.83 -16.43 23.24
CA ARG A 185 -5.55 -16.09 21.98
C ARG A 185 -4.79 -15.15 21.08
N SER A 186 -3.59 -14.77 21.48
CA SER A 186 -2.70 -13.88 20.74
C SER A 186 -1.28 -14.46 20.73
N GLN A 187 -0.47 -13.96 19.82
CA GLN A 187 0.95 -14.24 19.77
C GLN A 187 1.66 -12.90 19.59
N ILE A 188 2.34 -12.47 20.65
CA ILE A 188 3.06 -11.20 20.68
C ILE A 188 4.53 -11.50 20.88
N GLU A 189 5.36 -11.04 19.98
CA GLU A 189 6.80 -11.22 20.01
C GLU A 189 7.48 -9.93 19.56
N VAL A 190 8.39 -9.43 20.40
CA VAL A 190 9.24 -8.30 20.07
C VAL A 190 10.68 -8.69 20.38
N ASN A 191 11.53 -8.64 19.37
CA ASN A 191 12.95 -8.98 19.47
C ASN A 191 13.78 -7.96 18.67
N GLU A 192 15.06 -8.23 18.45
CA GLU A 192 15.97 -7.33 17.73
C GLU A 192 15.64 -7.20 16.23
N ASP A 193 14.92 -8.14 15.64
CA ASP A 193 14.63 -8.18 14.21
C ASP A 193 13.22 -7.67 13.89
N HIS A 194 12.22 -8.05 14.71
CA HIS A 194 10.82 -7.77 14.42
C HIS A 194 9.95 -7.46 15.65
N ILE A 195 8.90 -6.70 15.39
CA ILE A 195 7.78 -6.40 16.29
C ILE A 195 6.54 -7.08 15.70
N SER A 196 6.10 -8.17 16.31
CA SER A 196 4.97 -8.99 15.84
C SER A 196 3.82 -8.99 16.85
N PHE A 197 2.64 -8.57 16.40
CA PHE A 197 1.40 -8.58 17.18
C PHE A 197 0.31 -9.33 16.41
N GLN A 198 0.16 -10.63 16.69
CA GLN A 198 -0.80 -11.51 16.02
C GLN A 198 -1.99 -11.80 16.92
N ILE A 199 -3.16 -11.21 16.64
CA ILE A 199 -4.40 -11.36 17.39
C ILE A 199 -5.52 -11.84 16.44
N PRO A 200 -5.39 -13.06 15.85
CA PRO A 200 -6.30 -13.54 14.80
C PRO A 200 -7.64 -14.03 15.34
N ASN A 201 -7.83 -14.07 16.66
CA ASN A 201 -9.02 -14.64 17.28
C ASN A 201 -10.20 -13.66 17.24
N LYS A 202 -11.28 -14.03 16.54
CA LYS A 202 -12.51 -13.21 16.42
C LYS A 202 -13.22 -12.94 17.76
N ARG A 203 -12.90 -13.70 18.84
CA ARG A 203 -13.39 -13.45 20.21
C ARG A 203 -12.55 -12.44 20.99
N VAL A 204 -11.57 -11.86 20.36
CA VAL A 204 -10.76 -10.77 20.89
C VAL A 204 -11.02 -9.53 20.04
N ARG A 205 -11.31 -8.41 20.72
CA ARG A 205 -11.19 -7.08 20.15
C ARG A 205 -10.03 -6.38 20.85
N ALA A 206 -9.07 -5.90 20.07
CA ALA A 206 -7.93 -5.16 20.58
C ALA A 206 -7.80 -3.85 19.82
N ASP A 207 -8.07 -2.73 20.48
CA ASP A 207 -7.75 -1.40 19.96
C ASP A 207 -6.34 -1.06 20.43
N LEU A 208 -5.39 -0.94 19.47
CA LEU A 208 -3.95 -0.84 19.72
C LEU A 208 -3.41 0.52 19.26
N VAL A 209 -2.61 1.14 20.10
CA VAL A 209 -1.84 2.35 19.73
C VAL A 209 -0.36 2.05 19.95
N PHE A 210 0.37 2.01 18.84
CA PHE A 210 1.80 1.80 18.82
C PHE A 210 2.52 3.14 18.85
N TYR A 211 3.42 3.31 19.80
CA TYR A 211 4.41 4.38 19.84
C TYR A 211 5.75 3.78 19.44
N LEU A 212 6.23 4.17 18.30
CA LEU A 212 7.39 3.60 17.63
C LEU A 212 8.55 4.59 17.60
N PRO A 213 9.81 4.15 17.75
CA PRO A 213 10.98 4.97 17.50
C PRO A 213 10.96 5.65 16.13
N LYS A 214 11.48 6.87 16.06
CA LYS A 214 11.71 7.57 14.80
C LYS A 214 12.89 6.96 14.06
N ARG A 215 12.61 6.02 13.17
CA ARG A 215 13.59 5.38 12.28
C ARG A 215 12.92 4.92 11.00
N VAL A 216 13.72 4.56 10.01
CA VAL A 216 13.22 3.92 8.79
C VAL A 216 12.99 2.43 9.07
N TYR A 217 11.75 1.96 8.91
CA TYR A 217 11.42 0.55 8.99
C TYR A 217 11.64 -0.12 7.64
N ASP A 218 12.24 -1.31 7.62
CA ASP A 218 12.46 -2.03 6.36
C ASP A 218 11.14 -2.54 5.80
N HIS A 219 10.26 -3.04 6.67
CA HIS A 219 8.95 -3.54 6.28
C HIS A 219 7.91 -3.29 7.38
N ALA A 220 6.72 -2.83 7.00
CA ALA A 220 5.58 -2.71 7.90
C ALA A 220 4.32 -3.33 7.28
N ALA A 221 3.80 -4.39 7.90
CA ALA A 221 2.57 -5.05 7.49
C ALA A 221 1.47 -4.88 8.55
N ILE A 222 0.32 -4.33 8.17
CA ILE A 222 -0.83 -4.17 9.06
C ILE A 222 -2.07 -4.79 8.41
N LYS A 223 -2.63 -5.84 9.04
CA LYS A 223 -3.78 -6.58 8.52
C LYS A 223 -4.92 -6.63 9.52
N LEU A 224 -6.08 -6.07 9.16
CA LEU A 224 -7.29 -6.10 9.98
C LEU A 224 -8.45 -6.77 9.25
N LEU A 225 -9.22 -7.58 9.96
CA LEU A 225 -10.51 -8.07 9.46
C LEU A 225 -11.61 -7.03 9.70
N ASN A 226 -11.73 -6.50 10.92
CA ASN A 226 -12.73 -5.50 11.27
C ASN A 226 -12.10 -4.41 12.13
N GLY A 227 -11.86 -3.25 11.56
CA GLY A 227 -11.31 -2.10 12.26
C GLY A 227 -10.59 -1.12 11.34
N ASN A 228 -10.30 0.04 11.86
CA ASN A 228 -9.61 1.08 11.11
C ASN A 228 -8.09 0.98 11.33
N ILE A 229 -7.35 1.27 10.28
CA ILE A 229 -5.90 1.47 10.33
C ILE A 229 -5.65 2.98 10.25
N MET A 230 -4.87 3.51 11.18
CA MET A 230 -4.40 4.89 11.16
C MET A 230 -2.88 4.94 11.29
N ILE A 231 -2.22 5.53 10.33
CA ILE A 231 -0.80 5.85 10.39
C ILE A 231 -0.70 7.36 10.55
N GLU A 232 -0.33 7.83 11.75
CA GLU A 232 -0.15 9.27 11.99
C GLU A 232 1.14 9.75 11.37
N THR A 233 2.23 9.05 11.62
CA THR A 233 3.55 9.33 11.04
C THR A 233 4.35 8.03 10.99
N LEU A 234 4.96 7.74 9.85
CA LEU A 234 5.87 6.59 9.71
C LEU A 234 6.87 6.84 8.56
N GLU A 235 8.07 6.29 8.72
CA GLU A 235 9.06 6.18 7.65
C GLU A 235 9.40 4.70 7.46
N ALA A 236 9.22 4.19 6.24
CA ALA A 236 9.53 2.80 5.94
C ALA A 236 9.92 2.62 4.47
N LYS A 237 10.64 1.54 4.16
CA LYS A 237 10.88 1.16 2.76
C LYS A 237 9.61 0.60 2.15
N ASP A 238 9.07 -0.48 2.72
CA ASP A 238 7.89 -1.16 2.21
C ASP A 238 6.77 -1.16 3.25
N ILE A 239 5.59 -0.73 2.84
CA ILE A 239 4.38 -0.76 3.68
C ILE A 239 3.28 -1.52 2.97
N TYR A 240 2.72 -2.49 3.66
CA TYR A 240 1.51 -3.20 3.25
C TYR A 240 0.40 -3.01 4.29
N THR A 241 -0.75 -2.51 3.88
CA THR A 241 -1.91 -2.36 4.75
C THR A 241 -3.14 -3.03 4.15
N LYS A 242 -3.87 -3.79 4.97
CA LYS A 242 -5.09 -4.46 4.54
C LYS A 242 -6.19 -4.36 5.58
N SER A 243 -7.38 -3.89 5.18
CA SER A 243 -8.57 -3.94 6.02
C SER A 243 -9.77 -4.48 5.24
N THR A 244 -10.43 -5.51 5.78
CA THR A 244 -11.65 -6.03 5.16
C THR A 244 -12.84 -5.12 5.46
N ASN A 245 -13.02 -4.68 6.70
CA ASN A 245 -14.10 -3.78 7.09
C ASN A 245 -13.55 -2.68 7.99
N GLY A 246 -13.27 -1.54 7.40
CA GLY A 246 -12.76 -0.37 8.10
C GLY A 246 -12.01 0.57 7.18
N ASN A 247 -11.79 1.77 7.65
CA ASN A 247 -11.06 2.79 6.90
C ASN A 247 -9.55 2.65 7.11
N ILE A 248 -8.79 3.03 6.08
CA ILE A 248 -7.33 3.15 6.14
C ILE A 248 -7.00 4.64 5.97
N ILE A 249 -6.37 5.22 6.97
CA ILE A 249 -6.02 6.64 7.00
C ILE A 249 -4.52 6.78 7.23
N VAL A 250 -3.84 7.45 6.32
CA VAL A 250 -2.42 7.77 6.41
C VAL A 250 -2.27 9.29 6.42
N ASN A 251 -1.83 9.84 7.55
CA ASN A 251 -1.66 11.28 7.70
C ASN A 251 -0.33 11.76 7.11
N GLN A 252 0.77 11.07 7.47
CA GLN A 252 2.10 11.41 6.99
C GLN A 252 2.93 10.13 6.80
N LEU A 253 3.43 9.90 5.61
CA LEU A 253 4.20 8.72 5.26
C LEU A 253 5.39 9.06 4.35
N THR A 254 6.56 8.57 4.69
CA THR A 254 7.69 8.50 3.76
C THR A 254 7.98 7.04 3.47
N ALA A 255 7.86 6.62 2.21
CA ALA A 255 8.05 5.23 1.82
C ALA A 255 8.59 5.10 0.39
N THR A 256 9.28 3.99 0.13
CA THR A 256 9.61 3.56 -1.23
C THR A 256 8.39 2.91 -1.88
N MET A 257 7.73 2.00 -1.17
CA MET A 257 6.55 1.28 -1.67
C MET A 257 5.42 1.32 -0.65
N LEU A 258 4.23 1.68 -1.12
CA LEU A 258 2.98 1.59 -0.37
C LEU A 258 1.99 0.69 -1.12
N GLU A 259 1.55 -0.38 -0.48
CA GLU A 259 0.47 -1.23 -0.97
C GLU A 259 -0.71 -1.20 0.02
N VAL A 260 -1.89 -0.86 -0.49
CA VAL A 260 -3.11 -0.74 0.32
C VAL A 260 -4.23 -1.57 -0.29
N GLU A 261 -4.75 -2.50 0.49
CA GLU A 261 -5.90 -3.31 0.10
C GLU A 261 -7.11 -3.06 1.03
N GLY A 262 -8.24 -2.77 0.43
CA GLY A 262 -9.52 -2.60 1.14
C GLY A 262 -10.64 -3.46 0.56
N VAL A 263 -11.65 -3.76 1.37
CA VAL A 263 -12.91 -4.33 0.84
C VAL A 263 -14.06 -3.36 1.11
N ASN A 264 -14.30 -2.99 2.35
CA ASN A 264 -15.38 -2.10 2.74
C ASN A 264 -14.83 -1.00 3.64
N GLY A 265 -14.65 0.18 3.09
CA GLY A 265 -14.15 1.35 3.80
C GLY A 265 -13.44 2.33 2.88
N ASN A 266 -13.24 3.53 3.38
CA ASN A 266 -12.53 4.55 2.65
C ASN A 266 -11.03 4.45 2.88
N ILE A 267 -10.24 4.80 1.86
CA ILE A 267 -8.79 4.92 1.93
C ILE A 267 -8.44 6.38 1.74
N ASP A 268 -7.74 6.96 2.71
CA ASP A 268 -7.36 8.38 2.72
C ASP A 268 -5.85 8.53 3.00
N ILE A 269 -5.08 8.77 1.94
CA ILE A 269 -3.64 9.03 2.01
C ILE A 269 -3.42 10.52 1.85
N ARG A 270 -3.06 11.22 2.93
CA ARG A 270 -3.11 12.68 2.98
C ARG A 270 -1.83 13.36 2.54
N ASN A 271 -0.72 12.98 3.16
CA ASN A 271 0.57 13.62 2.91
C ASN A 271 1.70 12.59 2.94
N GLY A 272 2.82 12.96 2.38
CA GLY A 272 4.06 12.20 2.42
C GLY A 272 4.76 12.13 1.08
N ASN A 273 5.93 11.53 1.10
CA ASN A 273 6.71 11.24 -0.10
C ASN A 273 6.75 9.71 -0.28
N ILE A 274 6.09 9.22 -1.31
CA ILE A 274 5.91 7.79 -1.54
C ILE A 274 6.26 7.51 -3.00
N LEU A 275 7.37 6.83 -3.26
CA LEU A 275 7.81 6.64 -4.65
C LEU A 275 6.78 5.84 -5.44
N ASP A 276 6.44 4.64 -4.98
CA ASP A 276 5.49 3.75 -5.65
C ASP A 276 4.28 3.50 -4.75
N SER A 277 3.08 3.68 -5.28
CA SER A 277 1.83 3.46 -4.56
C SER A 277 0.86 2.59 -5.36
N ILE A 278 0.40 1.50 -4.74
CA ILE A 278 -0.66 0.63 -5.28
C ILE A 278 -1.81 0.60 -4.30
N ILE A 279 -3.00 1.00 -4.72
CA ILE A 279 -4.20 1.07 -3.89
C ILE A 279 -5.32 0.30 -4.57
N GLU A 280 -5.80 -0.74 -3.92
CA GLU A 280 -6.90 -1.57 -4.41
C GLU A 280 -8.02 -1.67 -3.38
N THR A 281 -9.26 -1.45 -3.77
CA THR A 281 -10.42 -1.62 -2.88
C THR A 281 -11.66 -2.03 -3.66
N VAL A 282 -12.62 -2.63 -2.96
CA VAL A 282 -13.91 -3.01 -3.57
C VAL A 282 -14.93 -1.90 -3.39
N ASN A 283 -15.19 -1.47 -2.17
CA ASN A 283 -16.22 -0.49 -1.84
C ASN A 283 -15.66 0.64 -1.00
N GLY A 284 -15.87 1.86 -1.44
CA GLY A 284 -15.48 3.07 -0.70
C GLY A 284 -14.84 4.12 -1.60
N THR A 285 -14.45 5.22 -1.03
CA THR A 285 -13.75 6.30 -1.73
C THR A 285 -12.26 6.21 -1.46
N VAL A 286 -11.45 6.34 -2.51
CA VAL A 286 -10.00 6.51 -2.39
C VAL A 286 -9.68 7.99 -2.57
N THR A 287 -9.05 8.58 -1.57
CA THR A 287 -8.51 9.95 -1.62
C THR A 287 -6.99 9.87 -1.46
N PHE A 288 -6.26 10.48 -2.39
CA PHE A 288 -4.81 10.50 -2.38
C PHE A 288 -4.29 11.92 -2.59
N GLY A 289 -3.49 12.41 -1.67
CA GLY A 289 -2.91 13.76 -1.68
C GLY A 289 -1.42 13.80 -1.35
N ALA A 290 -0.75 12.64 -1.28
CA ALA A 290 0.70 12.54 -1.11
C ALA A 290 1.45 12.78 -2.43
N THR A 291 2.77 12.75 -2.39
CA THR A 291 3.66 12.98 -3.53
C THR A 291 4.21 11.64 -4.06
N PRO A 292 3.64 11.08 -5.14
CA PRO A 292 4.12 9.84 -5.76
C PRO A 292 5.01 10.12 -6.97
N GLU A 293 5.90 9.18 -7.30
CA GLU A 293 6.43 9.05 -8.67
C GLU A 293 5.51 8.17 -9.52
N ASN A 294 5.07 7.03 -8.99
CA ASN A 294 4.14 6.12 -9.64
C ASN A 294 2.94 5.83 -8.74
N LEU A 295 1.74 5.99 -9.26
CA LEU A 295 0.50 5.77 -8.54
C LEU A 295 -0.47 4.91 -9.35
N SER A 296 -0.90 3.79 -8.79
CA SER A 296 -1.95 2.94 -9.34
C SER A 296 -3.11 2.82 -8.35
N VAL A 297 -4.31 3.20 -8.77
CA VAL A 297 -5.53 3.13 -7.96
C VAL A 297 -6.62 2.37 -8.69
N SER A 298 -7.14 1.33 -8.07
CA SER A 298 -8.15 0.46 -8.65
C SER A 298 -9.28 0.20 -7.66
N LEU A 299 -10.51 0.43 -8.09
CA LEU A 299 -11.66 0.10 -7.26
C LEU A 299 -12.88 -0.36 -8.07
N VAL A 300 -13.83 -1.03 -7.40
CA VAL A 300 -15.08 -1.49 -8.04
C VAL A 300 -16.17 -0.46 -7.83
N ASN A 301 -16.54 -0.14 -6.61
CA ASN A 301 -17.64 0.75 -6.29
C ASN A 301 -17.18 1.93 -5.44
N GLY A 302 -17.15 3.10 -6.03
CA GLY A 302 -16.83 4.35 -5.35
C GLY A 302 -16.01 5.32 -6.20
N ASP A 303 -15.72 6.47 -5.64
CA ASP A 303 -14.98 7.53 -6.31
C ASP A 303 -13.46 7.43 -6.07
N VAL A 304 -12.68 7.73 -7.09
CA VAL A 304 -11.25 8.03 -6.98
C VAL A 304 -11.05 9.55 -6.98
N ARG A 305 -10.28 10.06 -6.02
CA ARG A 305 -9.92 11.48 -5.90
C ARG A 305 -8.42 11.62 -5.68
N LEU A 306 -7.71 12.02 -6.73
CA LEU A 306 -6.27 12.20 -6.70
C LEU A 306 -5.93 13.69 -6.79
N THR A 307 -5.05 14.16 -5.92
CA THR A 307 -4.53 15.53 -5.95
C THR A 307 -3.02 15.46 -5.88
N ILE A 308 -2.35 15.59 -7.01
CA ILE A 308 -0.89 15.58 -7.13
C ILE A 308 -0.43 17.04 -7.17
N LYS A 309 0.52 17.39 -6.32
CA LYS A 309 0.98 18.77 -6.17
C LYS A 309 2.39 19.00 -6.71
N GLU A 310 3.23 17.97 -6.64
CA GLU A 310 4.64 18.06 -6.98
C GLU A 310 4.91 17.55 -8.41
N ASP A 311 6.01 17.98 -8.99
CA ASP A 311 6.35 17.77 -10.40
C ASP A 311 7.08 16.45 -10.67
N ASN A 312 7.31 15.63 -9.65
CA ASN A 312 8.05 14.36 -9.75
C ASN A 312 7.20 13.16 -10.25
N LEU A 313 5.96 13.38 -10.64
CA LEU A 313 5.06 12.34 -11.15
C LEU A 313 5.57 11.78 -12.48
N LYS A 314 5.75 10.45 -12.55
CA LYS A 314 6.09 9.71 -13.78
C LYS A 314 4.88 8.99 -14.36
N LYS A 315 4.05 8.41 -13.48
CA LYS A 315 2.90 7.63 -13.93
C LYS A 315 1.74 7.70 -12.95
N VAL A 316 0.53 7.89 -13.48
CA VAL A 316 -0.72 7.71 -12.74
C VAL A 316 -1.69 6.84 -13.51
N GLU A 317 -2.17 5.79 -12.86
CA GLU A 317 -3.25 4.93 -13.35
C GLU A 317 -4.39 4.98 -12.34
N ALA A 318 -5.59 5.32 -12.78
CA ALA A 318 -6.75 5.34 -11.91
C ALA A 318 -7.96 4.73 -12.61
N SER A 319 -8.60 3.78 -11.95
CA SER A 319 -9.74 3.08 -12.50
C SER A 319 -10.83 2.82 -11.47
N SER A 320 -12.08 2.91 -11.91
CA SER A 320 -13.27 2.53 -11.16
C SER A 320 -14.26 1.81 -12.06
N VAL A 321 -15.00 0.83 -11.57
CA VAL A 321 -16.12 0.29 -12.34
C VAL A 321 -17.35 1.18 -12.18
N ASN A 322 -17.78 1.41 -10.94
CA ASN A 322 -18.94 2.23 -10.63
C ASN A 322 -18.54 3.41 -9.75
N GLY A 323 -18.20 4.53 -10.37
CA GLY A 323 -17.84 5.75 -9.67
C GLY A 323 -17.04 6.70 -10.53
N ASN A 324 -16.82 7.89 -10.02
CA ASN A 324 -16.11 8.92 -10.75
C ASN A 324 -14.60 8.85 -10.48
N VAL A 325 -13.81 9.22 -11.48
CA VAL A 325 -12.37 9.40 -11.37
C VAL A 325 -12.06 10.89 -11.49
N LYS A 326 -11.58 11.50 -10.41
CA LYS A 326 -11.26 12.93 -10.32
C LYS A 326 -9.77 13.08 -10.07
N VAL A 327 -9.07 13.72 -10.98
CA VAL A 327 -7.62 13.88 -10.92
C VAL A 327 -7.25 15.33 -11.10
N ALA A 328 -6.49 15.86 -10.15
CA ALA A 328 -5.82 17.14 -10.24
C ALA A 328 -4.31 16.92 -10.38
N LEU A 329 -3.71 17.55 -11.40
CA LEU A 329 -2.30 17.39 -11.78
C LEU A 329 -1.58 18.74 -11.79
N PRO A 330 -0.29 18.82 -11.50
CA PRO A 330 0.48 20.05 -11.63
C PRO A 330 0.37 20.66 -13.03
N ASP A 331 0.27 21.98 -13.12
CA ASP A 331 0.20 22.71 -14.40
C ASP A 331 1.55 22.80 -15.12
N THR A 332 2.63 22.48 -14.42
CA THR A 332 4.03 22.61 -14.85
C THR A 332 4.54 21.38 -15.61
N ILE A 333 4.08 20.16 -15.30
CA ILE A 333 4.61 18.93 -15.89
C ILE A 333 4.05 18.64 -17.28
N GLY A 334 4.88 18.00 -18.13
CA GLY A 334 4.42 17.38 -19.37
C GLY A 334 3.49 16.20 -19.10
N LEU A 335 2.49 16.01 -19.96
CA LEU A 335 1.51 14.93 -19.82
C LEU A 335 1.29 14.21 -21.14
N GLU A 336 1.20 12.89 -21.10
CA GLU A 336 0.63 12.07 -22.14
C GLU A 336 -0.48 11.22 -21.54
N GLY A 337 -1.73 11.51 -21.92
CA GLY A 337 -2.89 10.97 -21.21
C GLY A 337 -3.89 10.25 -22.08
N HIS A 338 -4.50 9.24 -21.49
CA HIS A 338 -5.63 8.50 -22.05
C HIS A 338 -6.72 8.34 -21.00
N ALA A 339 -7.87 8.94 -21.26
CA ALA A 339 -9.07 8.80 -20.43
C ALA A 339 -10.19 8.09 -21.20
N LYS A 340 -10.89 7.14 -20.56
CA LYS A 340 -11.96 6.38 -21.17
C LYS A 340 -13.11 6.11 -20.20
N THR A 341 -14.34 6.31 -20.65
CA THR A 341 -15.54 5.89 -19.93
C THR A 341 -16.57 5.28 -20.87
N SER A 342 -17.34 4.29 -20.38
CA SER A 342 -18.39 3.65 -21.20
C SER A 342 -19.73 4.36 -21.08
N LEU A 343 -20.20 4.70 -19.88
CA LEU A 343 -21.54 5.27 -19.64
C LEU A 343 -21.51 6.64 -18.94
N GLY A 344 -20.36 7.29 -18.91
CA GLY A 344 -20.19 8.60 -18.27
C GLY A 344 -19.73 9.65 -19.26
N SER A 345 -19.14 10.72 -18.72
CA SER A 345 -18.54 11.81 -19.48
C SER A 345 -17.09 12.06 -19.08
N ILE A 346 -16.30 12.61 -20.01
CA ILE A 346 -14.94 13.06 -19.73
C ILE A 346 -14.95 14.58 -19.77
N ASN A 347 -14.58 15.19 -18.65
CA ASN A 347 -14.54 16.63 -18.47
C ASN A 347 -13.10 17.06 -18.12
N SER A 348 -12.42 17.71 -19.05
CA SER A 348 -11.08 18.24 -18.81
C SER A 348 -11.11 19.75 -18.65
N ARG A 349 -10.40 20.25 -17.63
CA ARG A 349 -10.11 21.65 -17.34
C ARG A 349 -8.60 21.85 -17.16
N LEU A 350 -7.81 21.02 -17.81
CA LEU A 350 -6.35 21.19 -17.83
C LEU A 350 -6.01 22.43 -18.64
N SER A 351 -4.99 23.18 -18.25
CA SER A 351 -4.43 24.29 -19.02
C SER A 351 -3.40 23.77 -20.04
N ASN A 352 -3.20 24.48 -21.12
CA ASN A 352 -2.11 24.31 -22.10
C ASN A 352 -1.95 22.87 -22.60
N TYR A 353 -3.04 22.15 -22.83
CA TYR A 353 -2.98 20.79 -23.38
C TYR A 353 -3.59 20.73 -24.78
N GLU A 354 -3.12 19.76 -25.56
CA GLU A 354 -3.61 19.46 -26.89
C GLU A 354 -4.43 18.17 -26.87
N VAL A 355 -5.55 18.18 -27.59
CA VAL A 355 -6.36 16.98 -27.83
C VAL A 355 -5.79 16.24 -29.02
N VAL A 356 -5.19 15.08 -28.78
CA VAL A 356 -4.63 14.22 -29.84
C VAL A 356 -5.75 13.46 -30.56
N ARG A 357 -6.68 12.93 -29.77
CA ARG A 357 -7.86 12.21 -30.28
C ARG A 357 -9.01 12.31 -29.29
N GLU A 358 -10.21 12.55 -29.80
CA GLU A 358 -11.42 12.57 -28.99
C GLU A 358 -12.52 11.73 -29.67
N LYS A 359 -13.24 10.96 -28.85
CA LYS A 359 -14.44 10.23 -29.26
C LYS A 359 -15.54 10.52 -28.23
N LYS A 360 -16.67 11.08 -28.68
CA LYS A 360 -17.82 11.42 -27.84
C LYS A 360 -19.08 10.67 -28.33
N GLU A 361 -19.14 9.38 -28.09
CA GLU A 361 -20.34 8.59 -28.32
C GLU A 361 -21.13 8.43 -27.02
N ARG A 362 -22.41 8.16 -27.11
CA ARG A 362 -23.30 8.03 -25.94
C ARG A 362 -22.84 6.91 -24.97
N THR A 363 -22.22 5.85 -25.48
CA THR A 363 -21.81 4.67 -24.75
C THR A 363 -20.32 4.40 -24.79
N ASN A 364 -19.52 5.34 -25.27
CA ASN A 364 -18.07 5.19 -25.32
C ASN A 364 -17.43 6.56 -25.53
N GLN A 365 -16.89 7.15 -24.48
CA GLN A 365 -16.11 8.37 -24.56
C GLN A 365 -14.65 8.08 -24.34
N MET A 366 -13.81 8.70 -25.13
CA MET A 366 -12.36 8.58 -25.04
C MET A 366 -11.73 9.94 -25.33
N LEU A 367 -10.73 10.28 -24.55
CA LEU A 367 -9.90 11.47 -24.70
C LEU A 367 -8.43 11.06 -24.63
N GLN A 368 -7.69 11.30 -25.70
CA GLN A 368 -6.23 11.26 -25.71
C GLN A 368 -5.73 12.70 -25.77
N PHE A 369 -4.86 13.05 -24.84
CA PHE A 369 -4.36 14.40 -24.68
C PHE A 369 -2.87 14.42 -24.39
N ARG A 370 -2.25 15.53 -24.72
CA ARG A 370 -0.82 15.78 -24.49
C ARG A 370 -0.61 17.20 -24.02
N ARG A 371 0.27 17.37 -23.05
CA ARG A 371 0.84 18.67 -22.67
C ARG A 371 2.35 18.58 -22.79
N VAL A 372 2.93 19.40 -23.64
CA VAL A 372 4.38 19.44 -23.84
C VAL A 372 5.02 20.27 -22.72
N SER A 373 6.11 19.79 -22.19
CA SER A 373 6.99 20.49 -21.26
C SER A 373 8.43 20.18 -21.66
N ASP A 374 9.37 21.01 -21.21
CA ASP A 374 10.81 20.75 -21.39
C ASP A 374 11.31 19.65 -20.43
N ASP A 375 10.54 19.31 -19.40
CA ASP A 375 10.81 18.30 -18.41
C ASP A 375 10.24 16.91 -18.80
N GLU A 376 10.36 15.93 -17.90
CA GLU A 376 9.82 14.59 -18.08
C GLU A 376 8.30 14.60 -18.31
N ILE A 377 7.83 13.69 -19.16
CA ILE A 377 6.42 13.55 -19.52
C ILE A 377 5.79 12.47 -18.63
N ALA A 378 4.84 12.85 -17.82
CA ALA A 378 4.07 11.90 -17.00
C ALA A 378 3.00 11.17 -17.84
N GLN A 379 2.90 9.85 -17.62
CA GLN A 379 1.90 8.99 -18.24
C GLN A 379 0.61 8.99 -17.40
N VAL A 380 -0.53 9.28 -18.01
CA VAL A 380 -1.83 9.38 -17.35
C VAL A 380 -2.84 8.40 -17.97
N GLN A 381 -3.28 7.39 -17.22
CA GLN A 381 -4.26 6.43 -17.68
C GLN A 381 -5.48 6.41 -16.74
N LEU A 382 -6.63 6.85 -17.24
CA LEU A 382 -7.85 6.96 -16.46
C LEU A 382 -8.98 6.18 -17.09
N SER A 383 -9.71 5.41 -16.29
CA SER A 383 -10.84 4.65 -16.80
C SER A 383 -11.99 4.53 -15.78
N THR A 384 -13.21 4.52 -16.29
CA THR A 384 -14.39 4.13 -15.52
C THR A 384 -15.41 3.49 -16.43
N THR A 385 -16.34 2.71 -15.88
CA THR A 385 -17.40 2.12 -16.69
C THR A 385 -18.68 2.96 -16.63
N THR A 386 -19.20 3.25 -15.44
CA THR A 386 -20.48 3.97 -15.30
C THR A 386 -20.36 5.40 -14.82
N GLY A 387 -19.16 5.80 -14.36
CA GLY A 387 -18.90 7.13 -13.85
C GLY A 387 -18.30 8.09 -14.87
N SER A 388 -18.05 9.31 -14.42
CA SER A 388 -17.41 10.36 -15.21
C SER A 388 -15.97 10.57 -14.77
N ILE A 389 -15.13 11.03 -15.71
CA ILE A 389 -13.73 11.38 -15.47
C ILE A 389 -13.62 12.90 -15.46
N TYR A 390 -12.99 13.44 -14.44
CA TYR A 390 -12.72 14.85 -14.27
C TYR A 390 -11.22 15.07 -14.16
N LEU A 391 -10.69 15.89 -15.05
CA LEU A 391 -9.31 16.33 -15.08
C LEU A 391 -9.24 17.82 -14.82
N LYS A 392 -8.35 18.28 -13.99
CA LYS A 392 -8.05 19.69 -13.77
C LYS A 392 -6.59 19.90 -13.39
N ASP A 393 -6.12 21.13 -13.44
CA ASP A 393 -4.85 21.48 -12.80
C ASP A 393 -5.05 21.57 -11.28
N THR A 394 -3.99 21.30 -10.55
CA THR A 394 -3.99 21.42 -9.08
C THR A 394 -4.02 22.92 -8.73
N ASP A 395 -4.91 23.30 -7.84
CA ASP A 395 -4.99 24.67 -7.32
C ASP A 395 -3.71 24.93 -6.48
N LYS A 396 -3.04 26.06 -6.74
CA LYS A 396 -1.79 26.50 -6.06
C LYS A 396 -2.08 26.96 -4.63
#